data_f7507f5d59818e11b32c963af3ac0e8a
#
_entry.id   f7507f5d59818e11b32c963af3ac0e8a
#
_cell.length_a   1.000
_cell.length_b   1.000
_cell.length_c   1.000
_cell.angle_alpha   90.00
_cell.angle_beta   90.00
_cell.angle_gamma   90.00
#
_symmetry.space_group_name_H-M   'P 1'
#
loop_
_entity.id
_entity.type
_entity.pdbx_description
1 polymer ?
#
loop_
_entity_poly.entity_id
_entity_poly.type
_entity_poly.pdbx_seq_one_letter_code
_entity_poly.pdbx_strand_id
1 'polypeptide(L)'
;MLAVVWNFGTEILVATNPLTEIRNIRIGKADAMRHLGLSPYPAKSGRTHYSKAVVDQFAELEGLEVTVAGRLMSFRKQGALAFAHVQDQTGRLQFFFRKQRVKPTDATAGWLGFADIGNVDLGDIVEATGTVMRTERGEISLMVEGFRLLTKALRPLPDQWAGLKDRETILRKRYLDVILTPESQERFASITRMVAAIRTFLNGRGFMEFTTPAIQPQYGGGTAKPFKTHVNALGCDMYLAISHELYLKRLVTAGYDKVYTIGRYFRNEGIDRSHHPEFSMVETMTAYENYEYNMDLIEDMFRFIAQTAFGKTQFNVRGHMIDFANPWKRLAMADAVLDKTGVDFRTLATVGDAHEVLRRLNVAEAEFPATIGESMVRAFEVAVEPSLIEPTLVHGHPIEISPLAKPMASDPRFVERFEIFIAGMECGDNWSEQNDPVSLFATWKKRYRPEERDSGEFHALDLDFIEALEYGLPPTTGIGPGLERMAMIFTEQENIDDVIFFPLMKPSISSFNAATYGVEERPMAPVEDLALTLEEFKVMLAEGSLMPTSKVSIKPHVRMFPAGSRNRVSGHLEVEGIAHQGVIHLSGYTATMETIPDMKLEAKKLGAMVESVVVEAIKVANPHTQIKLIWAGETL
;
A
#
# COMPACT_ATOMS: atom_id res chain seq x y z
N MET A 1 -26.11 -65.73 -2.45
CA MET A 1 -25.59 -64.88 -1.37
C MET A 1 -25.97 -63.45 -1.69
N LEU A 2 -26.94 -62.94 -0.96
CA LEU A 2 -27.52 -61.58 -1.17
C LEU A 2 -26.57 -60.54 -0.64
N ALA A 3 -26.19 -59.58 -1.48
CA ALA A 3 -25.53 -58.35 -1.04
C ALA A 3 -26.63 -57.32 -0.75
N VAL A 4 -26.77 -56.93 0.51
CA VAL A 4 -27.66 -55.88 0.96
C VAL A 4 -26.90 -54.55 0.75
N VAL A 5 -27.34 -53.77 -0.23
CA VAL A 5 -26.90 -52.38 -0.42
C VAL A 5 -27.74 -51.49 0.51
N TRP A 6 -27.16 -50.99 1.56
CA TRP A 6 -27.79 -49.93 2.37
C TRP A 6 -27.56 -48.59 1.68
N ASN A 7 -28.64 -48.04 1.16
CA ASN A 7 -28.69 -46.69 0.62
C ASN A 7 -29.08 -45.75 1.77
N PHE A 8 -28.11 -45.16 2.46
CA PHE A 8 -28.35 -44.04 3.40
C PHE A 8 -28.35 -42.75 2.60
N GLY A 9 -29.54 -42.38 2.13
CA GLY A 9 -29.81 -40.99 1.72
C GLY A 9 -29.77 -40.07 2.94
N THR A 10 -28.62 -39.67 3.34
CA THR A 10 -28.44 -38.47 4.18
C THR A 10 -28.46 -37.27 3.25
N GLU A 11 -29.62 -36.63 3.08
CA GLU A 11 -29.67 -35.22 2.72
C GLU A 11 -28.89 -34.49 3.81
N ILE A 12 -27.64 -34.15 3.50
CA ILE A 12 -26.92 -33.17 4.27
C ILE A 12 -27.69 -31.87 4.05
N LEU A 13 -28.53 -31.48 5.01
CA LEU A 13 -29.04 -30.13 5.14
C LEU A 13 -27.81 -29.21 5.30
N VAL A 14 -27.22 -28.78 4.19
CA VAL A 14 -26.25 -27.69 4.19
C VAL A 14 -27.05 -26.49 4.66
N ALA A 15 -26.79 -26.08 5.90
CA ALA A 15 -27.35 -24.85 6.44
C ALA A 15 -27.01 -23.72 5.47
N THR A 16 -28.02 -23.26 4.71
CA THR A 16 -27.83 -22.19 3.74
C THR A 16 -27.38 -20.95 4.49
N ASN A 17 -26.23 -20.40 4.13
CA ASN A 17 -25.73 -19.16 4.70
C ASN A 17 -26.80 -18.08 4.50
N PRO A 18 -27.27 -17.38 5.56
CA PRO A 18 -28.32 -16.36 5.46
C PRO A 18 -28.04 -15.30 4.37
N LEU A 19 -26.77 -14.98 4.11
CA LEU A 19 -26.38 -14.06 3.04
C LEU A 19 -26.65 -14.63 1.64
N THR A 20 -26.52 -15.94 1.45
CA THR A 20 -26.85 -16.62 0.18
C THR A 20 -28.35 -16.54 -0.08
N GLU A 21 -29.16 -16.75 0.93
CA GLU A 21 -30.62 -16.66 0.82
C GLU A 21 -31.08 -15.24 0.47
N ILE A 22 -30.57 -14.22 1.20
CA ILE A 22 -30.85 -12.80 0.90
C ILE A 22 -30.43 -12.44 -0.52
N ARG A 23 -29.25 -12.91 -0.95
CA ARG A 23 -28.76 -12.67 -2.31
C ARG A 23 -29.70 -13.26 -3.36
N ASN A 24 -30.16 -14.48 -3.17
CA ASN A 24 -31.07 -15.17 -4.10
C ASN A 24 -32.44 -14.47 -4.15
N ILE A 25 -32.99 -14.03 -3.02
CA ILE A 25 -34.21 -13.22 -2.97
C ILE A 25 -34.04 -11.95 -3.80
N ARG A 26 -32.90 -11.25 -3.66
CA ARG A 26 -32.65 -10.01 -4.38
C ARG A 26 -32.42 -10.23 -5.88
N ILE A 27 -31.86 -11.37 -6.28
CA ILE A 27 -31.79 -11.78 -7.68
C ILE A 27 -33.22 -11.98 -8.23
N GLY A 28 -34.09 -12.70 -7.50
CA GLY A 28 -35.47 -12.87 -7.88
C GLY A 28 -36.24 -11.55 -8.05
N LYS A 29 -35.96 -10.54 -7.18
CA LYS A 29 -36.52 -9.19 -7.35
C LYS A 29 -36.00 -8.48 -8.60
N ALA A 30 -34.70 -8.64 -8.94
CA ALA A 30 -34.17 -8.12 -10.19
C ALA A 30 -34.81 -8.76 -11.41
N ASP A 31 -35.11 -10.08 -11.36
CA ASP A 31 -35.81 -10.81 -12.43
C ASP A 31 -37.28 -10.36 -12.54
N ALA A 32 -37.96 -10.15 -11.41
CA ALA A 32 -39.30 -9.56 -11.39
C ALA A 32 -39.36 -8.21 -12.12
N MET A 33 -38.32 -7.36 -11.92
CA MET A 33 -38.21 -6.08 -12.64
C MET A 33 -38.03 -6.30 -14.15
N ARG A 34 -37.18 -7.25 -14.55
CA ARG A 34 -37.02 -7.59 -15.98
C ARG A 34 -38.33 -8.07 -16.63
N HIS A 35 -39.15 -8.83 -15.91
CA HIS A 35 -40.49 -9.22 -16.37
C HIS A 35 -41.45 -8.03 -16.54
N LEU A 36 -41.24 -6.95 -15.80
CA LEU A 36 -41.95 -5.68 -15.99
C LEU A 36 -41.40 -4.85 -17.16
N GLY A 37 -40.40 -5.36 -17.89
CA GLY A 37 -39.70 -4.63 -18.95
C GLY A 37 -38.70 -3.58 -18.43
N LEU A 38 -38.42 -3.57 -17.14
CA LEU A 38 -37.49 -2.62 -16.51
C LEU A 38 -36.07 -3.23 -16.40
N SER A 39 -35.04 -2.42 -16.71
CA SER A 39 -33.67 -2.82 -16.44
C SER A 39 -33.32 -2.55 -14.96
N PRO A 40 -32.92 -3.56 -14.17
CA PRO A 40 -32.39 -3.34 -12.83
C PRO A 40 -30.98 -2.75 -12.81
N TYR A 41 -30.37 -2.56 -13.99
CA TYR A 41 -29.03 -2.01 -14.20
C TYR A 41 -28.98 -1.14 -15.47
N PRO A 42 -29.70 -0.01 -15.55
CA PRO A 42 -29.63 0.87 -16.71
C PRO A 42 -28.25 1.52 -16.84
N ALA A 43 -27.86 1.83 -18.07
CA ALA A 43 -26.55 2.39 -18.36
C ALA A 43 -26.40 3.88 -17.98
N LYS A 44 -27.51 4.60 -17.75
CA LYS A 44 -27.50 6.05 -17.53
C LYS A 44 -28.50 6.48 -16.47
N SER A 45 -28.10 7.47 -15.66
CA SER A 45 -28.96 8.24 -14.75
C SER A 45 -29.37 9.56 -15.41
N GLY A 46 -30.55 10.06 -15.02
CA GLY A 46 -31.03 11.40 -15.37
C GLY A 46 -30.76 12.45 -14.29
N ARG A 47 -29.88 12.15 -13.29
CA ARG A 47 -29.59 13.05 -12.17
C ARG A 47 -29.21 14.45 -12.63
N THR A 48 -29.92 15.46 -12.11
CA THR A 48 -29.65 16.89 -12.35
C THR A 48 -28.98 17.55 -11.15
N HIS A 49 -29.28 17.10 -9.93
CA HIS A 49 -28.79 17.70 -8.69
C HIS A 49 -28.21 16.66 -7.72
N TYR A 50 -27.25 17.10 -6.91
CA TYR A 50 -26.77 16.36 -5.75
C TYR A 50 -27.66 16.65 -4.54
N SER A 51 -27.70 15.70 -3.59
CA SER A 51 -28.52 15.80 -2.37
C SER A 51 -28.27 17.08 -1.58
N LYS A 52 -27.00 17.43 -1.36
CA LYS A 52 -26.62 18.66 -0.63
C LYS A 52 -27.02 19.93 -1.37
N ALA A 53 -26.90 19.97 -2.69
CA ALA A 53 -27.28 21.12 -3.48
C ALA A 53 -28.79 21.41 -3.34
N VAL A 54 -29.64 20.36 -3.28
CA VAL A 54 -31.09 20.53 -3.05
C VAL A 54 -31.36 21.11 -1.68
N VAL A 55 -30.59 20.74 -0.67
CA VAL A 55 -30.75 21.25 0.70
C VAL A 55 -30.25 22.69 0.82
N ASP A 56 -29.05 22.97 0.31
CA ASP A 56 -28.39 24.28 0.43
C ASP A 56 -29.12 25.37 -0.39
N GLN A 57 -29.62 25.00 -1.57
CA GLN A 57 -30.32 25.91 -2.49
C GLN A 57 -31.85 25.77 -2.40
N PHE A 58 -32.37 25.35 -1.24
CA PHE A 58 -33.80 25.08 -1.07
C PHE A 58 -34.69 26.27 -1.47
N ALA A 59 -34.31 27.48 -1.08
CA ALA A 59 -35.11 28.68 -1.38
C ALA A 59 -35.26 28.94 -2.88
N GLU A 60 -34.29 28.53 -3.69
CA GLU A 60 -34.29 28.70 -5.15
C GLU A 60 -34.98 27.52 -5.84
N LEU A 61 -34.93 26.31 -5.22
CA LEU A 61 -35.40 25.06 -5.80
C LEU A 61 -36.80 24.66 -5.31
N GLU A 62 -37.36 25.32 -4.28
CA GLU A 62 -38.69 25.01 -3.77
C GLU A 62 -39.75 25.11 -4.86
N GLY A 63 -40.54 24.05 -5.03
CA GLY A 63 -41.57 23.96 -6.07
C GLY A 63 -41.05 23.56 -7.45
N LEU A 64 -39.74 23.50 -7.66
CA LEU A 64 -39.15 23.08 -8.94
C LEU A 64 -38.97 21.56 -9.00
N GLU A 65 -39.04 21.02 -10.22
CA GLU A 65 -38.76 19.63 -10.51
C GLU A 65 -37.25 19.40 -10.62
N VAL A 66 -36.72 18.46 -9.87
CA VAL A 66 -35.33 18.03 -9.96
C VAL A 66 -35.23 16.48 -9.97
N THR A 67 -34.10 15.97 -10.45
CA THR A 67 -33.78 14.54 -10.40
C THR A 67 -32.57 14.32 -9.52
N VAL A 68 -32.72 13.47 -8.51
CA VAL A 68 -31.66 13.09 -7.55
C VAL A 68 -31.46 11.59 -7.57
N ALA A 69 -30.20 11.16 -7.51
CA ALA A 69 -29.85 9.73 -7.46
C ALA A 69 -28.82 9.45 -6.36
N GLY A 70 -28.94 8.30 -5.72
CA GLY A 70 -28.01 7.87 -4.69
C GLY A 70 -28.36 6.50 -4.12
N ARG A 71 -27.69 6.12 -3.05
CA ARG A 71 -27.92 4.84 -2.35
C ARG A 71 -29.07 4.96 -1.38
N LEU A 72 -30.00 3.99 -1.43
CA LEU A 72 -31.12 3.89 -0.53
C LEU A 72 -30.65 3.41 0.85
N MET A 73 -30.66 4.33 1.83
CA MET A 73 -30.15 4.07 3.18
C MET A 73 -31.27 3.71 4.15
N SER A 74 -32.48 4.25 3.97
CA SER A 74 -33.66 3.89 4.75
C SER A 74 -34.89 3.87 3.86
N PHE A 75 -35.86 3.03 4.19
CA PHE A 75 -37.14 2.95 3.50
C PHE A 75 -38.25 2.54 4.45
N ARG A 76 -39.30 3.34 4.53
CA ARG A 76 -40.45 3.09 5.40
C ARG A 76 -41.75 3.35 4.65
N LYS A 77 -42.53 2.31 4.41
CA LYS A 77 -43.85 2.38 3.76
C LYS A 77 -44.96 2.31 4.79
N GLN A 78 -45.91 3.23 4.70
CA GLN A 78 -47.11 3.33 5.59
C GLN A 78 -48.33 3.56 4.73
N GLY A 79 -49.03 2.50 4.36
CA GLY A 79 -50.23 2.59 3.53
C GLY A 79 -49.96 3.24 2.16
N ALA A 80 -50.54 4.42 1.93
CA ALA A 80 -50.41 5.20 0.72
C ALA A 80 -49.16 6.14 0.67
N LEU A 81 -48.41 6.17 1.75
CA LEU A 81 -47.23 6.99 1.91
C LEU A 81 -45.97 6.13 2.05
N ALA A 82 -44.84 6.63 1.57
CA ALA A 82 -43.54 6.07 1.92
C ALA A 82 -42.48 7.19 2.04
N PHE A 83 -41.50 6.95 2.88
CA PHE A 83 -40.36 7.82 3.13
C PHE A 83 -39.07 7.01 2.91
N ALA A 84 -38.12 7.61 2.25
CA ALA A 84 -36.80 7.02 2.04
C ALA A 84 -35.73 8.08 2.25
N HIS A 85 -34.56 7.69 2.78
CA HIS A 85 -33.37 8.54 2.72
C HIS A 85 -32.41 7.97 1.70
N VAL A 86 -31.99 8.83 0.80
CA VAL A 86 -31.02 8.51 -0.26
C VAL A 86 -29.75 9.29 0.02
N GLN A 87 -28.62 8.62 -0.07
CA GLN A 87 -27.29 9.18 0.16
C GLN A 87 -26.48 9.18 -1.11
N ASP A 88 -25.91 10.34 -1.46
CA ASP A 88 -24.87 10.46 -2.48
C ASP A 88 -23.53 10.93 -1.84
N GLN A 89 -22.54 11.28 -2.65
CA GLN A 89 -21.23 11.74 -2.16
C GLN A 89 -21.28 13.05 -1.36
N THR A 90 -22.36 13.82 -1.49
CA THR A 90 -22.47 15.16 -0.88
C THR A 90 -23.32 15.18 0.37
N GLY A 91 -24.19 14.17 0.57
CA GLY A 91 -25.06 14.10 1.74
C GLY A 91 -26.28 13.23 1.54
N ARG A 92 -27.31 13.50 2.32
CA ARG A 92 -28.56 12.75 2.33
C ARG A 92 -29.74 13.66 1.98
N LEU A 93 -30.72 13.11 1.27
CA LEU A 93 -31.99 13.77 0.98
C LEU A 93 -33.15 12.81 1.27
N GLN A 94 -34.23 13.31 1.81
CA GLN A 94 -35.46 12.55 1.97
C GLN A 94 -36.25 12.50 0.65
N PHE A 95 -36.66 11.28 0.24
CA PHE A 95 -37.65 11.03 -0.81
C PHE A 95 -39.00 10.78 -0.13
N PHE A 96 -40.00 11.58 -0.48
CA PHE A 96 -41.36 11.46 0.02
C PHE A 96 -42.28 10.95 -1.09
N PHE A 97 -42.90 9.82 -0.88
CA PHE A 97 -43.80 9.17 -1.83
C PHE A 97 -45.26 9.32 -1.37
N ARG A 98 -46.09 9.78 -2.30
CA ARG A 98 -47.56 9.65 -2.18
C ARG A 98 -48.05 8.79 -3.34
N LYS A 99 -48.80 7.69 -3.04
CA LYS A 99 -49.26 6.72 -4.05
C LYS A 99 -49.89 7.36 -5.27
N GLN A 100 -50.68 8.42 -5.06
CA GLN A 100 -51.41 9.14 -6.12
C GLN A 100 -50.49 10.03 -6.99
N ARG A 101 -49.28 10.36 -6.52
CA ARG A 101 -48.33 11.22 -7.22
C ARG A 101 -47.30 10.43 -8.02
N VAL A 102 -46.97 9.22 -7.53
CA VAL A 102 -45.96 8.37 -8.20
C VAL A 102 -46.55 7.84 -9.50
N LYS A 103 -45.87 8.11 -10.59
CA LYS A 103 -46.19 7.59 -11.93
C LYS A 103 -46.28 6.06 -11.89
N PRO A 104 -47.18 5.44 -12.67
CA PRO A 104 -47.27 3.97 -12.77
C PRO A 104 -45.98 3.39 -13.34
N THR A 105 -45.82 2.08 -13.18
CA THR A 105 -44.72 1.33 -13.84
C THR A 105 -44.80 1.50 -15.34
N ASP A 106 -43.71 1.95 -15.96
CA ASP A 106 -43.59 2.21 -17.38
C ASP A 106 -42.20 1.77 -17.88
N ALA A 107 -42.16 0.71 -18.65
CA ALA A 107 -40.93 0.17 -19.22
C ALA A 107 -40.21 1.12 -20.16
N THR A 108 -40.95 1.95 -20.92
CA THR A 108 -40.38 2.90 -21.88
C THR A 108 -39.66 4.05 -21.17
N ALA A 109 -40.26 4.59 -20.14
CA ALA A 109 -39.68 5.66 -19.31
C ALA A 109 -38.73 5.12 -18.21
N GLY A 110 -38.74 3.81 -17.97
CA GLY A 110 -37.98 3.14 -16.90
C GLY A 110 -38.55 3.41 -15.49
N TRP A 111 -39.83 3.86 -15.38
CA TRP A 111 -40.44 4.18 -14.08
C TRP A 111 -40.90 2.93 -13.35
N LEU A 112 -40.61 2.88 -12.04
CA LEU A 112 -41.12 1.88 -11.11
C LEU A 112 -42.26 2.50 -10.29
N GLY A 113 -43.48 1.99 -10.44
CA GLY A 113 -44.66 2.50 -9.78
C GLY A 113 -44.73 2.13 -8.29
N PHE A 114 -45.57 2.82 -7.53
CA PHE A 114 -45.73 2.61 -6.08
C PHE A 114 -46.16 1.19 -5.69
N ALA A 115 -46.83 0.46 -6.58
CA ALA A 115 -47.20 -0.94 -6.34
C ALA A 115 -45.99 -1.85 -6.33
N ASP A 116 -45.03 -1.59 -7.20
CA ASP A 116 -43.86 -2.46 -7.47
C ASP A 116 -42.61 -2.06 -6.65
N ILE A 117 -42.73 -1.01 -5.82
CA ILE A 117 -41.62 -0.47 -5.01
C ILE A 117 -41.07 -1.49 -4.00
N GLY A 118 -41.82 -2.61 -3.74
CA GLY A 118 -41.35 -3.73 -2.92
C GLY A 118 -40.18 -4.51 -3.51
N ASN A 119 -39.87 -4.32 -4.81
CA ASN A 119 -38.69 -4.89 -5.45
C ASN A 119 -37.39 -4.16 -5.11
N VAL A 120 -37.47 -3.00 -4.44
CA VAL A 120 -36.31 -2.23 -4.01
C VAL A 120 -35.94 -2.60 -2.57
N ASP A 121 -34.64 -2.69 -2.31
CA ASP A 121 -34.08 -3.04 -0.99
C ASP A 121 -33.09 -1.97 -0.53
N LEU A 122 -32.85 -1.93 0.78
CA LEU A 122 -31.78 -1.09 1.34
C LEU A 122 -30.43 -1.44 0.72
N GLY A 123 -29.70 -0.40 0.35
CA GLY A 123 -28.42 -0.53 -0.37
C GLY A 123 -28.52 -0.40 -1.88
N ASP A 124 -29.73 -0.48 -2.46
CA ASP A 124 -29.94 -0.23 -3.90
C ASP A 124 -29.53 1.20 -4.28
N ILE A 125 -29.08 1.40 -5.52
CA ILE A 125 -28.91 2.74 -6.09
C ILE A 125 -30.19 3.08 -6.81
N VAL A 126 -30.78 4.21 -6.45
CA VAL A 126 -32.09 4.66 -6.94
C VAL A 126 -32.01 6.07 -7.45
N GLU A 127 -32.96 6.43 -8.30
CA GLU A 127 -33.17 7.77 -8.83
C GLU A 127 -34.62 8.16 -8.64
N ALA A 128 -34.86 9.40 -8.25
CA ALA A 128 -36.19 9.96 -8.23
C ALA A 128 -36.20 11.34 -8.89
N THR A 129 -37.24 11.56 -9.73
CA THR A 129 -37.61 12.86 -10.26
C THR A 129 -38.86 13.34 -9.51
N GLY A 130 -38.88 14.60 -9.12
CA GLY A 130 -40.02 15.13 -8.39
C GLY A 130 -39.81 16.59 -7.96
N THR A 131 -40.77 17.11 -7.22
CA THR A 131 -40.80 18.50 -6.77
C THR A 131 -40.11 18.66 -5.42
N VAL A 132 -39.21 19.62 -5.34
CA VAL A 132 -38.55 19.99 -4.08
C VAL A 132 -39.57 20.67 -3.16
N MET A 133 -39.63 20.20 -1.91
CA MET A 133 -40.59 20.71 -0.92
C MET A 133 -40.04 20.59 0.50
N ARG A 134 -40.71 21.28 1.42
CA ARG A 134 -40.55 21.08 2.88
C ARG A 134 -41.74 20.31 3.41
N THR A 135 -41.49 19.24 4.15
CA THR A 135 -42.59 18.49 4.81
C THR A 135 -43.17 19.28 5.99
N GLU A 136 -44.36 18.91 6.45
CA GLU A 136 -44.99 19.51 7.62
C GLU A 136 -44.11 19.46 8.89
N ARG A 137 -43.19 18.52 8.96
CA ARG A 137 -42.21 18.39 10.04
C ARG A 137 -40.93 19.20 9.84
N GLY A 138 -40.86 19.97 8.74
CA GLY A 138 -39.75 20.86 8.45
C GLY A 138 -38.60 20.25 7.64
N GLU A 139 -38.66 18.96 7.29
CA GLU A 139 -37.59 18.28 6.55
C GLU A 139 -37.67 18.61 5.05
N ILE A 140 -36.54 19.05 4.45
CA ILE A 140 -36.41 19.28 3.02
C ILE A 140 -36.45 17.93 2.30
N SER A 141 -37.33 17.80 1.31
CA SER A 141 -37.65 16.52 0.69
C SER A 141 -37.94 16.66 -0.80
N LEU A 142 -37.78 15.58 -1.52
CA LEU A 142 -38.24 15.44 -2.89
C LEU A 142 -39.60 14.72 -2.89
N MET A 143 -40.68 15.41 -3.29
CA MET A 143 -41.98 14.78 -3.56
C MET A 143 -41.87 13.95 -4.83
N VAL A 144 -41.75 12.64 -4.70
CA VAL A 144 -41.46 11.75 -5.81
C VAL A 144 -42.64 11.61 -6.77
N GLU A 145 -42.38 11.85 -8.03
CA GLU A 145 -43.29 11.62 -9.15
C GLU A 145 -42.80 10.50 -10.05
N GLY A 146 -41.50 10.50 -10.43
CA GLY A 146 -40.85 9.42 -11.15
C GLY A 146 -39.82 8.71 -10.24
N PHE A 147 -39.84 7.39 -10.24
CA PHE A 147 -38.89 6.62 -9.45
C PHE A 147 -38.29 5.49 -10.28
N ARG A 148 -36.97 5.31 -10.20
CA ARG A 148 -36.23 4.30 -10.96
C ARG A 148 -35.23 3.55 -10.07
N LEU A 149 -35.04 2.27 -10.33
CA LEU A 149 -33.87 1.54 -9.87
C LEU A 149 -32.72 1.76 -10.86
N LEU A 150 -31.55 2.11 -10.37
CA LEU A 150 -30.32 2.23 -11.18
C LEU A 150 -29.40 1.01 -10.97
N THR A 151 -29.38 0.43 -9.76
CA THR A 151 -28.57 -0.75 -9.49
C THR A 151 -29.19 -1.56 -8.36
N LYS A 152 -29.49 -2.81 -8.62
CA LYS A 152 -29.90 -3.78 -7.60
C LYS A 152 -28.69 -4.22 -6.78
N ALA A 153 -28.64 -3.88 -5.51
CA ALA A 153 -27.63 -4.35 -4.58
C ALA A 153 -27.95 -5.78 -4.14
N LEU A 154 -27.12 -6.74 -4.51
CA LEU A 154 -27.38 -8.16 -4.19
C LEU A 154 -27.02 -8.53 -2.75
N ARG A 155 -26.21 -7.71 -2.06
CA ARG A 155 -25.84 -7.92 -0.65
C ARG A 155 -26.49 -6.88 0.24
N PRO A 156 -26.96 -7.26 1.43
CA PRO A 156 -27.41 -6.27 2.42
C PRO A 156 -26.23 -5.43 2.89
N LEU A 157 -26.48 -4.17 3.20
CA LEU A 157 -25.53 -3.38 3.97
C LEU A 157 -25.43 -3.98 5.37
N PRO A 158 -24.25 -3.96 6.00
CA PRO A 158 -24.11 -4.21 7.43
C PRO A 158 -25.02 -3.31 8.24
N ASP A 159 -25.28 -3.69 9.50
CA ASP A 159 -26.11 -2.88 10.40
C ASP A 159 -25.54 -1.46 10.51
N GLN A 160 -26.34 -0.48 10.08
CA GLN A 160 -25.97 0.94 10.08
C GLN A 160 -25.72 1.51 11.48
N TRP A 161 -26.37 0.93 12.50
CA TRP A 161 -26.24 1.38 13.89
C TRP A 161 -25.01 0.79 14.59
N ALA A 162 -24.61 -0.41 14.22
CA ALA A 162 -23.45 -1.08 14.81
C ALA A 162 -22.14 -0.75 14.08
N GLY A 163 -22.22 -0.31 12.79
CA GLY A 163 -21.07 -0.08 11.92
C GLY A 163 -20.25 -1.35 11.68
N LEU A 164 -19.10 -1.20 11.05
CA LEU A 164 -18.09 -2.24 11.02
C LEU A 164 -17.20 -2.07 12.26
N LYS A 165 -17.07 -3.12 13.07
CA LYS A 165 -16.27 -3.09 14.32
C LYS A 165 -14.91 -3.76 14.18
N ASP A 166 -14.84 -4.76 13.33
CA ASP A 166 -13.61 -5.50 13.10
C ASP A 166 -12.68 -4.71 12.18
N ARG A 167 -11.48 -4.38 12.69
CA ARG A 167 -10.49 -3.57 11.98
C ARG A 167 -10.07 -4.21 10.66
N GLU A 168 -9.85 -5.52 10.65
CA GLU A 168 -9.45 -6.22 9.42
C GLU A 168 -10.55 -6.12 8.35
N THR A 169 -11.80 -6.30 8.73
CA THR A 169 -12.96 -6.12 7.83
C THR A 169 -13.06 -4.67 7.33
N ILE A 170 -12.84 -3.67 8.18
CA ILE A 170 -12.82 -2.26 7.79
C ILE A 170 -11.75 -2.02 6.71
N LEU A 171 -10.53 -2.49 6.93
CA LEU A 171 -9.43 -2.30 5.98
C LEU A 171 -9.67 -3.04 4.65
N ARG A 172 -10.14 -4.29 4.70
CA ARG A 172 -10.42 -5.10 3.50
C ARG A 172 -11.65 -4.64 2.70
N LYS A 173 -12.63 -4.06 3.38
CA LYS A 173 -13.89 -3.61 2.78
C LYS A 173 -14.10 -2.12 3.01
N ARG A 174 -13.07 -1.34 2.81
CA ARG A 174 -13.08 0.11 3.03
C ARG A 174 -14.26 0.81 2.35
N TYR A 175 -14.69 0.30 1.19
CA TYR A 175 -15.88 0.79 0.49
C TYR A 175 -17.16 0.66 1.33
N LEU A 176 -17.28 -0.36 2.20
CA LEU A 176 -18.41 -0.47 3.13
C LEU A 176 -18.27 0.52 4.30
N ASP A 177 -17.06 0.66 4.83
CA ASP A 177 -16.76 1.66 5.86
C ASP A 177 -17.16 3.07 5.39
N VAL A 178 -16.74 3.46 4.20
CA VAL A 178 -17.07 4.77 3.61
C VAL A 178 -18.58 4.95 3.32
N ILE A 179 -19.29 3.86 2.98
CA ILE A 179 -20.76 3.93 2.82
C ILE A 179 -21.47 4.16 4.16
N LEU A 180 -20.97 3.56 5.24
CA LEU A 180 -21.64 3.53 6.53
C LEU A 180 -21.21 4.66 7.48
N THR A 181 -19.96 5.14 7.33
CA THR A 181 -19.28 6.06 8.25
C THR A 181 -18.96 7.39 7.55
N PRO A 182 -19.78 8.44 7.78
CA PRO A 182 -19.54 9.76 7.15
C PRO A 182 -18.15 10.33 7.44
N GLU A 183 -17.61 10.08 8.63
CA GLU A 183 -16.29 10.52 9.06
C GLU A 183 -15.17 9.87 8.19
N SER A 184 -15.33 8.60 7.82
CA SER A 184 -14.42 7.92 6.91
C SER A 184 -14.50 8.50 5.49
N GLN A 185 -15.71 8.81 5.02
CA GLN A 185 -15.92 9.47 3.72
C GLN A 185 -15.22 10.83 3.67
N GLU A 186 -15.43 11.65 4.70
CA GLU A 186 -14.85 13.00 4.81
C GLU A 186 -13.32 12.93 4.93
N ARG A 187 -12.78 11.97 5.67
CA ARG A 187 -11.33 11.74 5.80
C ARG A 187 -10.68 11.57 4.43
N PHE A 188 -11.16 10.64 3.61
CA PHE A 188 -10.58 10.41 2.28
C PHE A 188 -10.82 11.57 1.30
N ALA A 189 -11.96 12.25 1.41
CA ALA A 189 -12.20 13.47 0.66
C ALA A 189 -11.21 14.59 1.05
N SER A 190 -10.90 14.72 2.35
CA SER A 190 -9.92 15.68 2.88
C SER A 190 -8.50 15.39 2.38
N ILE A 191 -8.10 14.12 2.34
CA ILE A 191 -6.79 13.72 1.77
C ILE A 191 -6.70 14.13 0.29
N THR A 192 -7.78 13.95 -0.49
CA THR A 192 -7.81 14.41 -1.88
C THR A 192 -7.67 15.93 -1.99
N ARG A 193 -8.34 16.69 -1.10
CA ARG A 193 -8.19 18.16 -1.05
C ARG A 193 -6.79 18.58 -0.62
N MET A 194 -6.16 17.84 0.31
CA MET A 194 -4.77 18.07 0.72
C MET A 194 -3.81 17.96 -0.46
N VAL A 195 -3.91 16.90 -1.25
CA VAL A 195 -3.06 16.71 -2.44
C VAL A 195 -3.31 17.81 -3.49
N ALA A 196 -4.56 18.24 -3.67
CA ALA A 196 -4.90 19.36 -4.55
C ALA A 196 -4.30 20.68 -4.03
N ALA A 197 -4.30 20.92 -2.72
CA ALA A 197 -3.69 22.09 -2.09
C ALA A 197 -2.16 22.10 -2.28
N ILE A 198 -1.49 20.95 -2.13
CA ILE A 198 -0.04 20.81 -2.42
C ILE A 198 0.27 21.25 -3.85
N ARG A 199 -0.48 20.74 -4.84
CA ARG A 199 -0.30 21.14 -6.24
C ARG A 199 -0.52 22.64 -6.45
N THR A 200 -1.59 23.19 -5.86
CA THR A 200 -1.89 24.62 -5.94
C THR A 200 -0.75 25.45 -5.37
N PHE A 201 -0.21 25.05 -4.22
CA PHE A 201 0.89 25.73 -3.56
C PHE A 201 2.17 25.72 -4.40
N LEU A 202 2.58 24.54 -4.87
CA LEU A 202 3.82 24.39 -5.64
C LEU A 202 3.71 25.08 -7.01
N ASN A 203 2.62 24.88 -7.74
CA ASN A 203 2.40 25.53 -9.03
C ASN A 203 2.36 27.06 -8.89
N GLY A 204 1.76 27.57 -7.80
CA GLY A 204 1.73 29.01 -7.49
C GLY A 204 3.12 29.62 -7.19
N ARG A 205 4.11 28.77 -6.86
CA ARG A 205 5.52 29.14 -6.64
C ARG A 205 6.43 28.86 -7.85
N GLY A 206 5.84 28.48 -8.99
CA GLY A 206 6.54 28.26 -10.25
C GLY A 206 7.15 26.86 -10.38
N PHE A 207 6.78 25.90 -9.53
CA PHE A 207 7.19 24.52 -9.70
C PHE A 207 6.40 23.87 -10.85
N MET A 208 7.06 22.96 -11.57
CA MET A 208 6.48 22.16 -12.65
C MET A 208 6.38 20.70 -12.21
N GLU A 209 5.19 20.11 -12.36
CA GLU A 209 4.98 18.67 -12.06
C GLU A 209 5.47 17.80 -13.22
N PHE A 210 6.33 16.83 -12.92
CA PHE A 210 6.82 15.86 -13.89
C PHE A 210 6.48 14.44 -13.45
N THR A 211 6.20 13.58 -14.42
CA THR A 211 6.09 12.14 -14.20
C THR A 211 7.45 11.49 -14.39
N THR A 212 7.93 10.80 -13.38
CA THR A 212 9.20 10.07 -13.37
C THR A 212 8.95 8.56 -13.37
N PRO A 213 9.90 7.73 -13.86
CA PRO A 213 9.70 6.28 -13.97
C PRO A 213 9.50 5.61 -12.62
N ALA A 214 8.41 4.83 -12.49
CA ALA A 214 8.19 3.96 -11.34
C ALA A 214 8.96 2.63 -11.46
N ILE A 215 9.29 2.19 -12.69
CA ILE A 215 10.17 1.05 -12.95
C ILE A 215 11.50 1.61 -13.40
N GLN A 216 12.56 1.31 -12.67
CA GLN A 216 13.88 1.89 -12.85
C GLN A 216 14.93 0.79 -13.13
N PRO A 217 15.89 0.99 -14.03
CA PRO A 217 16.95 0.02 -14.28
C PRO A 217 17.85 -0.16 -13.07
N GLN A 218 17.93 0.86 -12.23
CA GLN A 218 18.70 0.91 -10.99
C GLN A 218 17.95 1.73 -9.96
N TYR A 219 17.91 1.25 -8.71
CA TYR A 219 17.32 2.01 -7.61
C TYR A 219 18.34 2.97 -7.00
N GLY A 220 17.88 4.10 -6.47
CA GLY A 220 18.74 5.12 -5.87
C GLY A 220 17.92 6.27 -5.28
N GLY A 221 18.61 7.28 -4.72
CA GLY A 221 17.96 8.40 -4.04
C GLY A 221 17.50 8.09 -2.62
N GLY A 222 18.07 7.03 -2.00
CA GLY A 222 17.75 6.62 -0.63
C GLY A 222 18.35 5.27 -0.31
N THR A 223 18.28 4.88 0.97
CA THR A 223 18.62 3.55 1.47
C THR A 223 17.34 2.83 1.83
N ALA A 224 16.90 1.90 0.99
CA ALA A 224 15.74 1.08 1.24
C ALA A 224 15.81 -0.20 0.41
N LYS A 225 15.23 -1.29 0.90
CA LYS A 225 15.16 -2.55 0.17
C LYS A 225 14.18 -2.43 -1.00
N PRO A 226 14.63 -2.60 -2.27
CA PRO A 226 13.76 -2.45 -3.43
C PRO A 226 12.88 -3.68 -3.66
N PHE A 227 11.74 -3.50 -4.35
CA PHE A 227 11.07 -4.58 -5.05
C PHE A 227 11.72 -4.79 -6.41
N LYS A 228 12.03 -6.04 -6.75
CA LYS A 228 12.59 -6.45 -8.03
C LYS A 228 11.50 -6.99 -8.95
N THR A 229 11.56 -6.66 -10.24
CA THR A 229 10.62 -7.15 -11.24
C THR A 229 11.34 -7.47 -12.54
N HIS A 230 10.76 -8.34 -13.40
CA HIS A 230 11.31 -8.68 -14.71
C HIS A 230 10.53 -7.98 -15.83
N VAL A 231 11.23 -7.32 -16.75
CA VAL A 231 10.63 -6.67 -17.91
C VAL A 231 10.81 -7.57 -19.14
N ASN A 232 9.77 -8.33 -19.47
CA ASN A 232 9.80 -9.34 -20.54
C ASN A 232 10.24 -8.75 -21.90
N ALA A 233 9.79 -7.54 -22.24
CA ALA A 233 10.12 -6.90 -23.52
C ALA A 233 11.61 -6.56 -23.65
N LEU A 234 12.32 -6.36 -22.54
CA LEU A 234 13.74 -6.02 -22.51
C LEU A 234 14.61 -7.22 -22.09
N GLY A 235 13.99 -8.31 -21.59
CA GLY A 235 14.68 -9.50 -21.11
C GLY A 235 15.62 -9.22 -19.94
N CYS A 236 15.27 -8.26 -19.06
CA CYS A 236 16.12 -7.88 -17.94
C CYS A 236 15.30 -7.57 -16.68
N ASP A 237 15.97 -7.66 -15.54
CA ASP A 237 15.41 -7.29 -14.25
C ASP A 237 15.53 -5.79 -14.02
N MET A 238 14.49 -5.21 -13.42
CA MET A 238 14.41 -3.82 -13.01
C MET A 238 13.86 -3.73 -11.60
N TYR A 239 13.83 -2.53 -11.04
CA TYR A 239 13.40 -2.26 -9.69
C TYR A 239 12.22 -1.29 -9.67
N LEU A 240 11.30 -1.46 -8.69
CA LEU A 240 10.32 -0.43 -8.39
C LEU A 240 11.00 0.72 -7.66
N ALA A 241 10.61 1.95 -7.97
CA ALA A 241 11.23 3.16 -7.46
C ALA A 241 11.15 3.25 -5.92
N ILE A 242 12.30 3.35 -5.26
CA ILE A 242 12.39 3.69 -3.83
C ILE A 242 12.40 5.20 -3.60
N SER A 243 12.79 5.97 -4.63
CA SER A 243 12.79 7.43 -4.74
C SER A 243 12.76 7.87 -6.20
N HIS A 244 12.31 9.08 -6.47
CA HIS A 244 12.35 9.72 -7.78
C HIS A 244 13.44 10.80 -7.88
N GLU A 245 14.20 11.00 -6.84
CA GLU A 245 15.20 12.05 -6.64
C GLU A 245 16.18 12.16 -7.82
N LEU A 246 16.81 11.04 -8.23
CA LEU A 246 17.83 11.06 -9.27
C LEU A 246 17.27 11.48 -10.65
N TYR A 247 15.99 11.23 -10.91
CA TYR A 247 15.30 11.70 -12.12
C TYR A 247 14.96 13.17 -12.04
N LEU A 248 14.52 13.67 -10.89
CA LEU A 248 14.26 15.10 -10.69
C LEU A 248 15.55 15.92 -10.83
N LYS A 249 16.68 15.45 -10.31
CA LYS A 249 18.00 16.09 -10.51
C LYS A 249 18.40 16.14 -11.98
N ARG A 250 18.13 15.08 -12.77
CA ARG A 250 18.36 15.10 -14.23
C ARG A 250 17.50 16.16 -14.94
N LEU A 251 16.28 16.41 -14.46
CA LEU A 251 15.45 17.53 -14.97
C LEU A 251 16.06 18.89 -14.64
N VAL A 252 16.61 19.05 -13.43
CA VAL A 252 17.32 20.28 -13.07
C VAL A 252 18.56 20.48 -13.93
N THR A 253 19.35 19.43 -14.16
CA THR A 253 20.49 19.45 -15.10
C THR A 253 20.04 19.83 -16.54
N ALA A 254 18.82 19.42 -16.93
CA ALA A 254 18.25 19.79 -18.23
C ALA A 254 17.76 21.25 -18.32
N GLY A 255 17.84 22.04 -17.23
CA GLY A 255 17.52 23.46 -17.19
C GLY A 255 16.14 23.80 -16.63
N TYR A 256 15.47 22.91 -15.90
CA TYR A 256 14.24 23.22 -15.19
C TYR A 256 14.57 23.63 -13.74
N ASP A 257 14.32 24.87 -13.38
CA ASP A 257 14.74 25.43 -12.08
C ASP A 257 13.95 24.87 -10.89
N LYS A 258 12.65 24.62 -11.06
CA LYS A 258 11.76 24.15 -10.00
C LYS A 258 10.89 23.01 -10.50
N VAL A 259 11.15 21.80 -10.03
CA VAL A 259 10.45 20.60 -10.45
C VAL A 259 9.93 19.82 -9.25
N TYR A 260 8.83 19.10 -9.44
CA TYR A 260 8.34 18.16 -8.45
C TYR A 260 7.63 16.97 -9.10
N THR A 261 7.49 15.92 -8.33
CA THR A 261 6.64 14.77 -8.65
C THR A 261 5.79 14.40 -7.45
N ILE A 262 4.56 13.97 -7.70
CA ILE A 262 3.76 13.24 -6.72
C ILE A 262 3.69 11.81 -7.23
N GLY A 263 4.44 10.91 -6.60
CA GLY A 263 4.67 9.56 -7.07
C GLY A 263 4.35 8.48 -6.05
N ARG A 264 4.31 7.22 -6.53
CA ARG A 264 4.33 6.01 -5.70
C ARG A 264 5.76 5.57 -5.47
N TYR A 265 6.02 5.14 -4.25
CA TYR A 265 7.30 4.68 -3.74
C TYR A 265 7.14 3.28 -3.18
N PHE A 266 8.16 2.45 -3.37
CA PHE A 266 8.09 1.04 -3.06
C PHE A 266 9.32 0.63 -2.27
N ARG A 267 9.15 0.33 -0.97
CA ARG A 267 10.21 -0.12 -0.08
C ARG A 267 9.81 -1.46 0.53
N ASN A 268 10.52 -2.53 0.20
CA ASN A 268 10.20 -3.89 0.62
C ASN A 268 10.67 -4.15 2.06
N GLU A 269 10.09 -3.41 2.98
CA GLU A 269 10.42 -3.39 4.40
C GLU A 269 9.21 -3.81 5.24
N GLY A 270 9.30 -3.64 6.56
CA GLY A 270 8.23 -3.97 7.49
C GLY A 270 6.98 -3.12 7.33
N ILE A 271 5.88 -3.62 7.89
CA ILE A 271 4.61 -2.88 8.01
C ILE A 271 4.39 -2.58 9.48
N ASP A 272 4.21 -1.31 9.83
CA ASP A 272 3.88 -0.86 11.17
C ASP A 272 2.85 0.30 11.14
N ARG A 273 2.74 1.04 12.25
CA ARG A 273 1.78 2.15 12.36
C ARG A 273 2.10 3.35 11.45
N SER A 274 3.34 3.50 11.01
CA SER A 274 3.86 4.64 10.25
C SER A 274 4.52 4.26 8.93
N HIS A 275 4.69 2.96 8.67
CA HIS A 275 5.33 2.43 7.47
C HIS A 275 4.44 1.47 6.70
N HIS A 276 4.48 1.61 5.37
CA HIS A 276 3.79 0.74 4.43
C HIS A 276 4.70 0.51 3.20
N PRO A 277 4.78 -0.72 2.64
CA PRO A 277 5.70 -1.04 1.54
C PRO A 277 5.43 -0.25 0.25
N GLU A 278 4.21 0.19 0.03
CA GLU A 278 3.78 1.09 -1.04
C GLU A 278 3.19 2.35 -0.43
N PHE A 279 3.76 3.50 -0.69
CA PHE A 279 3.32 4.79 -0.17
C PHE A 279 3.51 5.90 -1.21
N SER A 280 3.09 7.11 -0.89
CA SER A 280 3.19 8.27 -1.77
C SER A 280 4.04 9.35 -1.12
N MET A 281 4.82 10.05 -1.94
CA MET A 281 5.54 11.26 -1.53
C MET A 281 5.32 12.37 -2.55
N VAL A 282 5.50 13.60 -2.10
CA VAL A 282 5.83 14.70 -2.98
C VAL A 282 7.33 14.95 -2.85
N GLU A 283 8.08 14.80 -3.93
CA GLU A 283 9.49 15.18 -3.98
C GLU A 283 9.65 16.41 -4.85
N THR A 284 10.41 17.40 -4.36
CA THR A 284 10.71 18.63 -5.10
C THR A 284 12.20 18.80 -5.29
N MET A 285 12.62 19.49 -6.36
CA MET A 285 13.97 20.00 -6.55
C MET A 285 13.91 21.47 -6.96
N THR A 286 14.75 22.29 -6.30
CA THR A 286 14.85 23.72 -6.56
C THR A 286 16.30 24.09 -6.83
N ALA A 287 16.57 24.58 -8.05
CA ALA A 287 17.87 25.07 -8.45
C ALA A 287 18.17 26.45 -7.83
N TYR A 288 19.46 26.74 -7.65
CA TYR A 288 20.03 28.00 -7.13
C TYR A 288 19.64 28.32 -5.69
N GLU A 289 19.15 27.30 -4.95
CA GLU A 289 18.75 27.39 -3.54
C GLU A 289 19.47 26.33 -2.70
N ASN A 290 19.42 26.49 -1.38
CA ASN A 290 19.97 25.56 -0.40
C ASN A 290 18.87 25.01 0.54
N TYR A 291 19.26 24.20 1.50
CA TYR A 291 18.34 23.56 2.46
C TYR A 291 17.52 24.56 3.30
N GLU A 292 18.02 25.78 3.55
CA GLU A 292 17.30 26.80 4.31
C GLU A 292 16.06 27.31 3.56
N TYR A 293 16.13 27.43 2.22
CA TYR A 293 14.97 27.73 1.38
C TYR A 293 13.85 26.72 1.58
N ASN A 294 14.19 25.43 1.67
CA ASN A 294 13.20 24.39 1.88
C ASN A 294 12.65 24.33 3.31
N MET A 295 13.38 24.84 4.31
CA MET A 295 12.84 25.05 5.65
C MET A 295 11.63 26.01 5.61
N ASP A 296 11.75 27.13 4.89
CA ASP A 296 10.65 28.08 4.71
C ASP A 296 9.54 27.51 3.82
N LEU A 297 9.92 26.82 2.74
CA LEU A 297 8.97 26.21 1.80
C LEU A 297 8.04 25.22 2.48
N ILE A 298 8.59 24.32 3.32
CA ILE A 298 7.77 23.27 3.97
C ILE A 298 6.87 23.85 5.06
N GLU A 299 7.36 24.79 5.86
CA GLU A 299 6.56 25.49 6.86
C GLU A 299 5.38 26.20 6.21
N ASP A 300 5.62 26.94 5.14
CA ASP A 300 4.58 27.64 4.36
C ASP A 300 3.59 26.64 3.72
N MET A 301 4.08 25.51 3.20
CA MET A 301 3.22 24.49 2.56
C MET A 301 2.28 23.87 3.60
N PHE A 302 2.74 23.50 4.78
CA PHE A 302 1.88 22.94 5.82
C PHE A 302 0.82 23.96 6.28
N ARG A 303 1.23 25.22 6.48
CA ARG A 303 0.30 26.31 6.82
C ARG A 303 -0.76 26.51 5.72
N PHE A 304 -0.35 26.52 4.46
CA PHE A 304 -1.25 26.65 3.31
C PHE A 304 -2.25 25.50 3.22
N ILE A 305 -1.79 24.26 3.41
CA ILE A 305 -2.63 23.05 3.41
C ILE A 305 -3.66 23.15 4.54
N ALA A 306 -3.22 23.45 5.76
CA ALA A 306 -4.08 23.59 6.93
C ALA A 306 -5.26 24.53 6.67
N GLN A 307 -4.99 25.71 6.11
CA GLN A 307 -5.98 26.72 5.82
C GLN A 307 -6.86 26.36 4.61
N THR A 308 -6.24 25.91 3.51
CA THR A 308 -6.95 25.74 2.22
C THR A 308 -7.76 24.45 2.17
N ALA A 309 -7.20 23.33 2.66
CA ALA A 309 -7.87 22.04 2.58
C ALA A 309 -8.76 21.74 3.79
N PHE A 310 -8.43 22.29 4.97
CA PHE A 310 -9.09 21.99 6.23
C PHE A 310 -9.77 23.19 6.90
N GLY A 311 -9.46 24.43 6.52
CA GLY A 311 -10.06 25.65 7.09
C GLY A 311 -9.71 25.90 8.55
N LYS A 312 -8.66 25.25 9.10
CA LYS A 312 -8.17 25.40 10.47
C LYS A 312 -6.66 25.28 10.49
N THR A 313 -6.00 25.74 11.57
CA THR A 313 -4.54 25.61 11.74
C THR A 313 -4.16 24.65 12.84
N GLN A 314 -5.09 24.30 13.72
CA GLN A 314 -4.87 23.44 14.89
C GLN A 314 -5.37 22.01 14.62
N PHE A 315 -4.53 21.03 14.93
CA PHE A 315 -4.79 19.60 14.74
C PHE A 315 -4.33 18.80 15.97
N ASN A 316 -5.13 17.80 16.35
CA ASN A 316 -4.73 16.85 17.39
C ASN A 316 -3.89 15.72 16.76
N VAL A 317 -2.57 15.82 16.90
CA VAL A 317 -1.64 14.83 16.35
C VAL A 317 -1.10 13.98 17.49
N ARG A 318 -1.44 12.68 17.50
CA ARG A 318 -0.98 11.72 18.53
C ARG A 318 -1.23 12.20 19.97
N GLY A 319 -2.38 12.84 20.21
CA GLY A 319 -2.76 13.37 21.53
C GLY A 319 -2.23 14.76 21.86
N HIS A 320 -1.46 15.38 20.97
CA HIS A 320 -0.91 16.72 21.13
C HIS A 320 -1.58 17.72 20.20
N MET A 321 -1.95 18.90 20.73
CA MET A 321 -2.51 19.97 19.91
C MET A 321 -1.38 20.73 19.21
N ILE A 322 -1.27 20.57 17.90
CA ILE A 322 -0.26 21.22 17.05
C ILE A 322 -0.91 22.38 16.30
N ASP A 323 -0.29 23.56 16.33
CA ASP A 323 -0.76 24.74 15.59
C ASP A 323 0.22 25.14 14.49
N PHE A 324 -0.14 24.90 13.24
CA PHE A 324 0.68 25.24 12.06
C PHE A 324 0.69 26.74 11.72
N ALA A 325 -0.03 27.59 12.45
CA ALA A 325 0.13 29.03 12.35
C ALA A 325 1.41 29.54 13.00
N ASN A 326 1.93 28.82 14.00
CA ASN A 326 3.15 29.17 14.70
C ASN A 326 4.40 28.90 13.86
N PRO A 327 5.49 29.68 14.02
CA PRO A 327 6.78 29.38 13.41
C PRO A 327 7.34 28.05 13.91
N TRP A 328 7.97 27.30 13.00
CA TRP A 328 8.58 26.02 13.33
C TRP A 328 9.95 26.22 14.00
N LYS A 329 10.30 25.33 14.92
CA LYS A 329 11.62 25.35 15.54
C LYS A 329 12.68 24.86 14.55
N ARG A 330 13.85 25.50 14.56
CA ARG A 330 15.06 25.05 13.86
C ARG A 330 16.08 24.65 14.90
N LEU A 331 16.49 23.39 14.90
CA LEU A 331 17.28 22.80 15.98
C LEU A 331 18.48 22.06 15.40
N ALA A 332 19.68 22.47 15.75
CA ALA A 332 20.88 21.72 15.37
C ALA A 332 20.95 20.39 16.14
N MET A 333 21.14 19.26 15.44
CA MET A 333 21.17 17.94 16.05
C MET A 333 22.20 17.82 17.17
N ALA A 334 23.43 18.31 16.93
CA ALA A 334 24.50 18.27 17.92
C ALA A 334 24.19 19.08 19.21
N ASP A 335 23.51 20.24 19.07
CA ASP A 335 23.10 21.06 20.20
C ASP A 335 21.94 20.39 20.97
N ALA A 336 21.02 19.76 20.28
CA ALA A 336 19.93 19.01 20.89
C ALA A 336 20.43 17.80 21.70
N VAL A 337 21.40 17.06 21.16
CA VAL A 337 22.04 15.95 21.87
C VAL A 337 22.84 16.45 23.07
N LEU A 338 23.58 17.55 22.92
CA LEU A 338 24.29 18.20 24.04
C LEU A 338 23.33 18.58 25.17
N ASP A 339 22.21 19.23 24.85
CA ASP A 339 21.21 19.64 25.85
C ASP A 339 20.66 18.43 26.65
N LYS A 340 20.42 17.32 26.01
CA LYS A 340 19.86 16.10 26.63
C LYS A 340 20.88 15.24 27.35
N THR A 341 22.09 15.13 26.81
CA THR A 341 23.10 14.18 27.31
C THR A 341 24.18 14.84 28.16
N GLY A 342 24.35 16.19 28.06
CA GLY A 342 25.44 16.94 28.65
C GLY A 342 26.79 16.73 27.94
N VAL A 343 26.81 16.07 26.77
CA VAL A 343 28.04 15.75 26.02
C VAL A 343 27.97 16.32 24.60
N ASP A 344 29.00 17.11 24.26
CA ASP A 344 29.14 17.64 22.91
C ASP A 344 29.89 16.64 22.01
N PHE A 345 29.16 15.96 21.12
CA PHE A 345 29.70 14.98 20.19
C PHE A 345 30.73 15.57 19.20
N ARG A 346 30.73 16.90 18.99
CA ARG A 346 31.71 17.59 18.15
C ARG A 346 33.13 17.57 18.76
N THR A 347 33.23 17.37 20.07
CA THR A 347 34.46 17.37 20.83
C THR A 347 35.00 15.97 21.16
N LEU A 348 34.25 14.92 20.87
CA LEU A 348 34.68 13.56 21.17
C LEU A 348 35.85 13.15 20.27
N ALA A 349 36.83 12.49 20.89
CA ALA A 349 38.06 12.08 20.20
C ALA A 349 37.96 10.65 19.63
N THR A 350 37.20 9.78 20.29
CA THR A 350 37.10 8.37 19.90
C THR A 350 35.65 7.90 19.85
N VAL A 351 35.40 6.85 19.07
CA VAL A 351 34.08 6.14 19.05
C VAL A 351 33.76 5.58 20.44
N GLY A 352 34.77 5.13 21.18
CA GLY A 352 34.59 4.63 22.55
C GLY A 352 33.98 5.67 23.50
N ASP A 353 34.33 6.96 23.35
CA ASP A 353 33.74 8.05 24.14
C ASP A 353 32.25 8.20 23.78
N ALA A 354 31.88 8.06 22.50
CA ALA A 354 30.51 8.12 22.05
C ALA A 354 29.68 6.90 22.55
N HIS A 355 30.28 5.72 22.54
CA HIS A 355 29.64 4.50 23.10
C HIS A 355 29.36 4.62 24.59
N GLU A 356 30.21 5.35 25.35
CA GLU A 356 29.95 5.59 26.77
C GLU A 356 28.69 6.44 26.99
N VAL A 357 28.41 7.38 26.10
CA VAL A 357 27.15 8.13 26.12
C VAL A 357 25.96 7.20 25.83
N LEU A 358 26.07 6.32 24.82
CA LEU A 358 25.01 5.38 24.48
C LEU A 358 24.72 4.39 25.62
N ARG A 359 25.75 3.91 26.35
CA ARG A 359 25.55 3.09 27.57
C ARG A 359 24.74 3.84 28.63
N ARG A 360 25.03 5.13 28.86
CA ARG A 360 24.24 5.94 29.81
C ARG A 360 22.80 6.12 29.37
N LEU A 361 22.53 6.09 28.07
CA LEU A 361 21.19 6.11 27.49
C LEU A 361 20.52 4.72 27.46
N ASN A 362 21.15 3.69 28.01
CA ASN A 362 20.68 2.30 28.01
C ASN A 362 20.51 1.68 26.60
N VAL A 363 21.28 2.12 25.62
CA VAL A 363 21.36 1.48 24.31
C VAL A 363 22.15 0.18 24.44
N ALA A 364 21.66 -0.90 23.83
CA ALA A 364 22.33 -2.20 23.87
C ALA A 364 23.65 -2.15 23.08
N GLU A 365 24.71 -2.80 23.59
CA GLU A 365 26.04 -2.79 22.92
C GLU A 365 26.01 -3.39 21.50
N ALA A 366 25.07 -4.30 21.22
CA ALA A 366 24.86 -4.86 19.88
C ALA A 366 24.35 -3.82 18.87
N GLU A 367 23.83 -2.69 19.34
CA GLU A 367 23.31 -1.59 18.53
C GLU A 367 24.31 -0.41 18.42
N PHE A 368 25.54 -0.57 18.89
CA PHE A 368 26.52 0.50 18.87
C PHE A 368 27.05 0.74 17.46
N PRO A 369 26.87 1.97 16.92
CA PRO A 369 27.34 2.31 15.60
C PRO A 369 28.88 2.36 15.50
N ALA A 370 29.39 2.33 14.26
CA ALA A 370 30.82 2.26 13.99
C ALA A 370 31.53 3.63 14.08
N THR A 371 30.78 4.75 14.01
CA THR A 371 31.33 6.09 13.96
C THR A 371 30.77 7.01 15.06
N ILE A 372 31.44 8.12 15.33
CA ILE A 372 30.96 9.14 16.26
C ILE A 372 29.68 9.78 15.75
N GLY A 373 29.61 10.06 14.43
CA GLY A 373 28.44 10.66 13.81
C GLY A 373 27.20 9.76 13.92
N GLU A 374 27.31 8.49 13.54
CA GLU A 374 26.21 7.51 13.70
C GLU A 374 25.80 7.34 15.17
N SER A 375 26.77 7.37 16.09
CA SER A 375 26.49 7.32 17.54
C SER A 375 25.73 8.56 18.03
N MET A 376 26.01 9.73 17.46
CA MET A 376 25.24 10.96 17.74
C MET A 376 23.79 10.82 17.26
N VAL A 377 23.57 10.27 16.07
CA VAL A 377 22.22 10.00 15.56
C VAL A 377 21.48 9.05 16.49
N ARG A 378 22.13 7.95 16.91
CA ARG A 378 21.51 7.00 17.83
C ARG A 378 21.18 7.63 19.19
N ALA A 379 22.05 8.52 19.70
CA ALA A 379 21.76 9.29 20.91
C ALA A 379 20.59 10.26 20.72
N PHE A 380 20.48 10.88 19.54
CA PHE A 380 19.36 11.75 19.18
C PHE A 380 18.04 10.97 19.12
N GLU A 381 17.98 9.84 18.45
CA GLU A 381 16.78 8.98 18.34
C GLU A 381 16.24 8.57 19.72
N VAL A 382 17.13 8.22 20.64
CA VAL A 382 16.73 7.75 21.97
C VAL A 382 16.37 8.89 22.93
N ALA A 383 17.15 9.98 22.94
CA ALA A 383 17.05 11.00 23.97
C ALA A 383 16.30 12.26 23.55
N VAL A 384 16.28 12.59 22.26
CA VAL A 384 15.73 13.87 21.75
C VAL A 384 14.41 13.66 21.01
N GLU A 385 14.39 12.81 20.01
CA GLU A 385 13.28 12.61 19.09
C GLU A 385 11.91 12.42 19.77
N PRO A 386 11.76 11.57 20.81
CA PRO A 386 10.48 11.40 21.50
C PRO A 386 9.94 12.69 22.16
N SER A 387 10.80 13.69 22.37
CA SER A 387 10.44 14.97 22.99
C SER A 387 10.08 16.08 21.99
N LEU A 388 10.21 15.82 20.68
CA LEU A 388 9.93 16.77 19.61
C LEU A 388 8.42 16.80 19.30
N ILE A 389 7.66 17.49 20.13
CA ILE A 389 6.20 17.55 19.98
C ILE A 389 5.81 18.63 18.95
N GLU A 390 6.27 19.87 19.14
CA GLU A 390 6.01 20.97 18.21
C GLU A 390 6.75 20.75 16.89
N PRO A 391 6.23 21.26 15.76
CA PRO A 391 6.91 21.16 14.49
C PRO A 391 8.34 21.68 14.56
N THR A 392 9.29 20.80 14.29
CA THR A 392 10.73 21.07 14.47
C THR A 392 11.50 20.58 13.25
N LEU A 393 12.35 21.44 12.72
CA LEU A 393 13.32 21.15 11.66
C LEU A 393 14.66 20.85 12.32
N VAL A 394 15.06 19.59 12.37
CA VAL A 394 16.34 19.17 12.95
C VAL A 394 17.38 19.16 11.86
N HIS A 395 18.43 19.96 11.99
CA HIS A 395 19.45 20.14 10.95
C HIS A 395 20.86 19.79 11.43
N GLY A 396 21.83 19.74 10.49
CA GLY A 396 23.23 19.45 10.82
C GLY A 396 23.47 17.97 11.12
N HIS A 397 22.97 17.08 10.25
CA HIS A 397 23.21 15.64 10.34
C HIS A 397 24.67 15.28 10.04
N PRO A 398 25.18 14.18 10.60
CA PRO A 398 26.53 13.71 10.28
C PRO A 398 26.65 13.26 8.81
N ILE A 399 27.84 13.49 8.24
CA ILE A 399 28.16 13.10 6.86
C ILE A 399 28.08 11.57 6.65
N GLU A 400 28.34 10.80 7.70
CA GLU A 400 28.33 9.33 7.65
C GLU A 400 27.00 8.74 7.22
N ILE A 401 25.88 9.40 7.56
CA ILE A 401 24.54 8.94 7.20
C ILE A 401 23.92 9.66 6.00
N SER A 402 24.66 10.60 5.38
CA SER A 402 24.09 11.54 4.39
C SER A 402 24.94 11.61 3.10
N PRO A 403 25.07 10.51 2.33
CA PRO A 403 26.01 10.42 1.21
C PRO A 403 25.67 11.29 -0.01
N LEU A 404 24.44 11.78 -0.09
CA LEU A 404 23.96 12.62 -1.20
C LEU A 404 23.95 14.11 -0.87
N ALA A 405 24.11 14.45 0.41
CA ALA A 405 24.04 15.81 0.90
C ALA A 405 25.40 16.53 0.83
N LYS A 406 25.35 17.85 0.68
CA LYS A 406 26.52 18.71 0.62
C LYS A 406 27.09 18.93 2.03
N PRO A 407 28.42 18.76 2.24
CA PRO A 407 29.05 19.09 3.50
C PRO A 407 28.92 20.58 3.86
N MET A 408 28.69 20.89 5.14
CA MET A 408 28.71 22.27 5.61
C MET A 408 30.11 22.90 5.49
N ALA A 409 30.17 24.13 5.00
CA ALA A 409 31.45 24.85 4.88
C ALA A 409 32.07 25.17 6.25
N SER A 410 31.27 25.31 7.30
CA SER A 410 31.72 25.62 8.66
C SER A 410 32.34 24.41 9.37
N ASP A 411 31.80 23.21 9.13
CA ASP A 411 32.29 21.96 9.69
C ASP A 411 31.91 20.80 8.75
N PRO A 412 32.84 20.28 7.93
CA PRO A 412 32.56 19.26 6.93
C PRO A 412 32.22 17.86 7.49
N ARG A 413 32.24 17.68 8.82
CA ARG A 413 31.71 16.47 9.47
C ARG A 413 30.18 16.43 9.45
N PHE A 414 29.54 17.57 9.21
CA PHE A 414 28.11 17.74 9.12
C PHE A 414 27.70 18.15 7.71
N VAL A 415 26.43 17.89 7.38
CA VAL A 415 25.88 18.20 6.05
C VAL A 415 24.73 19.20 6.17
N GLU A 416 24.50 19.92 5.09
CA GLU A 416 23.35 20.79 4.87
C GLU A 416 22.09 19.94 4.64
N ARG A 417 21.56 19.33 5.72
CA ARG A 417 20.40 18.44 5.76
C ARG A 417 19.51 18.79 6.94
N PHE A 418 18.21 18.67 6.78
CA PHE A 418 17.28 18.64 7.91
C PHE A 418 16.22 17.57 7.74
N GLU A 419 15.67 17.13 8.85
CA GLU A 419 14.49 16.26 8.95
C GLU A 419 13.37 17.01 9.67
N ILE A 420 12.13 16.67 9.31
CA ILE A 420 10.90 17.27 9.85
C ILE A 420 10.35 16.37 10.94
N PHE A 421 10.21 16.89 12.16
CA PHE A 421 9.59 16.18 13.28
C PHE A 421 8.32 16.88 13.74
N ILE A 422 7.23 16.11 13.89
CA ILE A 422 5.93 16.58 14.40
C ILE A 422 5.36 15.51 15.32
N ALA A 423 5.10 15.85 16.58
CA ALA A 423 4.59 14.93 17.60
C ALA A 423 5.41 13.62 17.73
N GLY A 424 6.75 13.74 17.69
CA GLY A 424 7.69 12.62 17.78
C GLY A 424 7.64 11.69 16.56
N MET A 425 7.29 12.20 15.39
CA MET A 425 7.25 11.45 14.13
C MET A 425 8.05 12.21 13.07
N GLU A 426 8.99 11.53 12.42
CA GLU A 426 9.67 12.04 11.22
C GLU A 426 8.65 12.09 10.06
N CYS A 427 8.57 13.21 9.35
CA CYS A 427 7.58 13.48 8.32
C CYS A 427 8.19 13.78 6.95
N GLY A 428 9.51 13.85 6.85
CA GLY A 428 10.21 14.13 5.60
C GLY A 428 11.64 14.56 5.82
N ASP A 429 12.42 14.47 4.77
CA ASP A 429 13.84 14.71 4.72
C ASP A 429 14.19 15.69 3.61
N ASN A 430 15.26 16.46 3.81
CA ASN A 430 15.76 17.47 2.88
C ASN A 430 17.25 17.66 2.98
N TRP A 431 17.91 17.99 1.88
CA TRP A 431 19.30 18.44 1.86
C TRP A 431 19.61 19.40 0.71
N SER A 432 20.74 20.14 0.86
CA SER A 432 21.45 20.72 -0.27
C SER A 432 22.21 19.62 -0.98
N GLU A 433 22.08 19.56 -2.30
CA GLU A 433 22.58 18.45 -3.10
C GLU A 433 24.10 18.47 -3.26
N GLN A 434 24.74 17.31 -3.16
CA GLN A 434 26.12 17.17 -3.61
C GLN A 434 26.15 17.27 -5.14
N ASN A 435 26.52 18.46 -5.63
CA ASN A 435 26.56 18.77 -7.06
C ASN A 435 27.97 18.69 -7.69
N ASP A 436 28.96 18.22 -6.91
CA ASP A 436 30.29 17.87 -7.44
C ASP A 436 30.29 16.37 -7.78
N PRO A 437 30.30 16.00 -9.09
CA PRO A 437 30.23 14.61 -9.52
C PRO A 437 31.45 13.79 -9.08
N VAL A 438 32.62 14.42 -8.96
CA VAL A 438 33.86 13.73 -8.56
C VAL A 438 33.79 13.34 -7.07
N SER A 439 33.37 14.26 -6.23
CA SER A 439 33.18 14.03 -4.80
C SER A 439 32.06 13.02 -4.52
N LEU A 440 30.95 13.12 -5.26
CA LEU A 440 29.83 12.19 -5.14
C LEU A 440 30.26 10.76 -5.55
N PHE A 441 30.91 10.61 -6.69
CA PHE A 441 31.42 9.32 -7.16
C PHE A 441 32.40 8.70 -6.16
N ALA A 442 33.34 9.50 -5.62
CA ALA A 442 34.29 9.03 -4.61
C ALA A 442 33.60 8.51 -3.35
N THR A 443 32.53 9.20 -2.91
CA THR A 443 31.71 8.79 -1.76
C THR A 443 30.96 7.50 -2.04
N TRP A 444 30.32 7.39 -3.19
CA TRP A 444 29.59 6.18 -3.58
C TRP A 444 30.51 4.98 -3.75
N LYS A 445 31.66 5.17 -4.41
CA LYS A 445 32.66 4.12 -4.60
C LYS A 445 33.18 3.52 -3.29
N LYS A 446 33.34 4.32 -2.25
CA LYS A 446 33.75 3.84 -0.91
C LYS A 446 32.70 2.93 -0.27
N ARG A 447 31.42 3.14 -0.59
CA ARG A 447 30.28 2.39 -0.06
C ARG A 447 29.83 1.25 -0.98
N TYR A 448 30.37 1.18 -2.20
CA TYR A 448 29.98 0.16 -3.16
C TYR A 448 30.42 -1.23 -2.72
N ARG A 449 29.43 -2.12 -2.51
CA ARG A 449 29.59 -3.54 -2.15
C ARG A 449 28.75 -4.36 -3.14
N PRO A 450 29.33 -4.82 -4.27
CA PRO A 450 28.56 -5.55 -5.29
C PRO A 450 27.88 -6.82 -4.76
N GLU A 451 28.44 -7.44 -3.72
CA GLU A 451 27.89 -8.61 -3.02
C GLU A 451 26.62 -8.30 -2.24
N GLU A 452 26.40 -7.04 -1.85
CA GLU A 452 25.25 -6.59 -1.09
C GLU A 452 24.16 -5.94 -1.96
N ARG A 453 24.27 -6.03 -3.28
CA ARG A 453 23.42 -5.34 -4.25
C ARG A 453 21.92 -5.53 -4.02
N ASP A 454 21.52 -6.66 -3.49
CA ASP A 454 20.11 -6.99 -3.23
C ASP A 454 19.74 -6.91 -1.73
N SER A 455 20.68 -6.52 -0.84
CA SER A 455 20.43 -6.46 0.62
C SER A 455 19.53 -5.30 1.05
N GLY A 456 19.42 -4.24 0.22
CA GLY A 456 18.61 -3.05 0.50
C GLY A 456 19.30 -1.96 1.33
N GLU A 457 20.45 -2.24 1.92
CA GLU A 457 21.25 -1.25 2.67
C GLU A 457 22.26 -0.51 1.78
N PHE A 458 22.15 -0.71 0.47
CA PHE A 458 23.19 -0.37 -0.47
C PHE A 458 22.74 0.68 -1.48
N HIS A 459 23.57 1.72 -1.68
CA HIS A 459 23.42 2.62 -2.82
C HIS A 459 24.01 1.97 -4.07
N ALA A 460 23.15 1.66 -5.02
CA ALA A 460 23.61 1.23 -6.33
C ALA A 460 24.41 2.35 -7.00
N LEU A 461 25.52 2.00 -7.65
CA LEU A 461 26.35 2.97 -8.37
C LEU A 461 25.70 3.32 -9.72
N ASP A 462 24.90 4.38 -9.77
CA ASP A 462 24.25 4.90 -10.98
C ASP A 462 25.23 5.79 -11.76
N LEU A 463 25.96 5.18 -12.69
CA LEU A 463 26.95 5.89 -13.52
C LEU A 463 26.28 6.85 -14.50
N ASP A 464 25.09 6.53 -15.01
CA ASP A 464 24.33 7.42 -15.89
C ASP A 464 23.89 8.70 -15.15
N PHE A 465 23.66 8.58 -13.85
CA PHE A 465 23.39 9.76 -13.03
C PHE A 465 24.66 10.60 -12.81
N ILE A 466 25.80 9.96 -12.55
CA ILE A 466 27.09 10.69 -12.43
C ILE A 466 27.39 11.42 -13.74
N GLU A 467 27.23 10.77 -14.90
CA GLU A 467 27.38 11.41 -16.20
C GLU A 467 26.45 12.61 -16.37
N ALA A 468 25.19 12.50 -15.96
CA ALA A 468 24.24 13.62 -15.99
C ALA A 468 24.73 14.82 -15.15
N LEU A 469 25.33 14.58 -13.98
CA LEU A 469 25.90 15.62 -13.13
C LEU A 469 27.14 16.29 -13.78
N GLU A 470 27.93 15.55 -14.56
CA GLU A 470 29.08 16.08 -15.26
C GLU A 470 28.70 17.12 -16.34
N TYR A 471 27.44 17.11 -16.83
CA TYR A 471 26.91 18.19 -17.67
C TYR A 471 26.55 19.46 -16.88
N GLY A 472 26.60 19.41 -15.56
CA GLY A 472 26.44 20.56 -14.66
C GLY A 472 25.09 20.61 -13.95
N LEU A 473 25.04 20.06 -12.75
CA LEU A 473 23.94 20.30 -11.82
C LEU A 473 24.21 21.63 -11.08
N PRO A 474 23.34 22.66 -11.20
CA PRO A 474 23.49 23.88 -10.41
C PRO A 474 23.37 23.59 -8.91
N PRO A 475 23.73 24.52 -8.00
CA PRO A 475 23.34 24.43 -6.60
C PRO A 475 21.85 24.12 -6.51
N THR A 476 21.48 23.05 -5.81
CA THR A 476 20.12 22.51 -5.80
C THR A 476 19.77 22.00 -4.42
N THR A 477 18.51 22.11 -4.03
CA THR A 477 17.99 21.50 -2.82
C THR A 477 16.69 20.76 -3.12
N GLY A 478 16.48 19.60 -2.46
CA GLY A 478 15.29 18.78 -2.62
C GLY A 478 14.63 18.47 -1.29
N ILE A 479 13.30 18.32 -1.27
CA ILE A 479 12.55 17.88 -0.09
C ILE A 479 11.49 16.86 -0.47
N GLY A 480 11.34 15.83 0.37
CA GLY A 480 10.44 14.71 0.14
C GLY A 480 9.56 14.37 1.35
N PRO A 481 8.47 15.10 1.64
CA PRO A 481 7.53 14.70 2.68
C PRO A 481 6.61 13.56 2.20
N GLY A 482 6.38 12.59 3.11
CA GLY A 482 5.47 11.47 2.91
C GLY A 482 4.01 11.90 2.98
N LEU A 483 3.23 11.65 1.92
CA LEU A 483 1.83 12.09 1.84
C LEU A 483 0.94 11.38 2.85
N GLU A 484 1.16 10.12 3.13
CA GLU A 484 0.39 9.37 4.11
C GLU A 484 0.66 9.90 5.53
N ARG A 485 1.91 10.25 5.88
CA ARG A 485 2.23 10.86 7.18
C ARG A 485 1.62 12.25 7.30
N MET A 486 1.67 13.07 6.24
CA MET A 486 0.92 14.34 6.19
C MET A 486 -0.58 14.12 6.36
N ALA A 487 -1.14 13.11 5.70
CA ALA A 487 -2.55 12.76 5.84
C ALA A 487 -2.90 12.31 7.26
N MET A 488 -2.04 11.54 7.95
CA MET A 488 -2.22 11.19 9.36
C MET A 488 -2.31 12.44 10.24
N ILE A 489 -1.41 13.40 10.03
CA ILE A 489 -1.38 14.67 10.76
C ILE A 489 -2.67 15.46 10.54
N PHE A 490 -2.99 15.76 9.29
CA PHE A 490 -4.11 16.63 8.94
C PHE A 490 -5.50 16.00 9.12
N THR A 491 -5.59 14.66 9.16
CA THR A 491 -6.84 13.94 9.46
C THR A 491 -6.88 13.36 10.88
N GLU A 492 -5.87 13.70 11.71
CA GLU A 492 -5.81 13.32 13.12
C GLU A 492 -5.86 11.79 13.33
N GLN A 493 -5.14 11.04 12.47
CA GLN A 493 -5.06 9.57 12.55
C GLN A 493 -3.72 9.11 13.13
N GLU A 494 -3.76 8.02 13.91
CA GLU A 494 -2.57 7.44 14.54
C GLU A 494 -1.91 6.33 13.71
N ASN A 495 -2.59 5.87 12.66
CA ASN A 495 -2.21 4.68 11.92
C ASN A 495 -2.23 4.95 10.41
N ILE A 496 -1.15 4.61 9.72
CA ILE A 496 -1.01 4.83 8.28
C ILE A 496 -2.10 4.10 7.47
N ASP A 497 -2.54 2.92 7.91
CA ASP A 497 -3.63 2.18 7.28
C ASP A 497 -4.96 2.95 7.27
N ASP A 498 -5.16 3.90 8.17
CA ASP A 498 -6.40 4.67 8.27
C ASP A 498 -6.48 5.78 7.22
N VAL A 499 -5.36 6.14 6.61
CA VAL A 499 -5.27 7.13 5.53
C VAL A 499 -5.01 6.52 4.16
N ILE A 500 -4.76 5.22 4.08
CA ILE A 500 -4.67 4.46 2.83
C ILE A 500 -6.03 3.83 2.53
N PHE A 501 -6.62 4.14 1.35
CA PHE A 501 -7.94 3.61 1.02
C PHE A 501 -7.93 2.08 0.85
N PHE A 502 -6.92 1.55 0.18
CA PHE A 502 -6.70 0.12 -0.02
C PHE A 502 -5.29 -0.27 0.46
N PRO A 503 -5.12 -0.49 1.78
CA PRO A 503 -3.82 -0.90 2.31
C PRO A 503 -3.45 -2.31 1.83
N LEU A 504 -2.16 -2.56 1.67
CA LEU A 504 -1.65 -3.88 1.31
C LEU A 504 -1.92 -4.86 2.47
N MET A 505 -2.63 -5.91 2.16
CA MET A 505 -3.00 -6.94 3.13
C MET A 505 -2.76 -8.32 2.54
N LYS A 506 -2.49 -9.31 3.40
CA LYS A 506 -2.45 -10.71 2.96
C LYS A 506 -3.71 -11.05 2.16
N PRO A 507 -3.61 -11.60 0.93
CA PRO A 507 -4.78 -12.02 0.18
C PRO A 507 -5.64 -12.99 0.97
N SER A 508 -6.95 -12.81 0.92
CA SER A 508 -7.93 -13.76 1.50
C SER A 508 -9.21 -13.75 0.69
N ILE A 509 -9.84 -14.91 0.56
CA ILE A 509 -11.17 -15.06 -0.05
C ILE A 509 -12.11 -15.40 1.10
N SER A 510 -13.21 -14.65 1.28
CA SER A 510 -14.17 -15.00 2.30
C SER A 510 -14.86 -16.32 1.96
N SER A 511 -15.14 -17.15 2.96
CA SER A 511 -15.87 -18.43 2.79
C SER A 511 -17.19 -18.25 2.04
N PHE A 512 -17.88 -17.12 2.25
CA PHE A 512 -19.08 -16.76 1.50
C PHE A 512 -18.79 -16.58 0.00
N ASN A 513 -17.70 -15.92 -0.38
CA ASN A 513 -17.33 -15.73 -1.79
C ASN A 513 -16.94 -17.06 -2.43
N ALA A 514 -16.12 -17.86 -1.73
CA ALA A 514 -15.71 -19.18 -2.19
C ALA A 514 -16.93 -20.04 -2.50
N ALA A 515 -17.87 -20.14 -1.55
CA ALA A 515 -19.10 -20.90 -1.72
C ALA A 515 -20.03 -20.33 -2.81
N THR A 516 -20.17 -18.99 -2.88
CA THR A 516 -21.10 -18.33 -3.83
C THR A 516 -20.66 -18.46 -5.28
N TYR A 517 -19.35 -18.40 -5.53
CA TYR A 517 -18.79 -18.39 -6.89
C TYR A 517 -18.13 -19.72 -7.30
N GLY A 518 -18.19 -20.75 -6.43
CA GLY A 518 -17.59 -22.06 -6.69
C GLY A 518 -16.07 -22.00 -6.85
N VAL A 519 -15.43 -21.04 -6.18
CA VAL A 519 -13.98 -20.87 -6.20
C VAL A 519 -13.45 -21.45 -4.90
N GLU A 520 -12.59 -22.46 -4.99
CA GLU A 520 -11.87 -22.95 -3.82
C GLU A 520 -10.98 -21.82 -3.26
N GLU A 521 -10.99 -21.70 -1.95
CA GLU A 521 -10.06 -20.81 -1.25
C GLU A 521 -8.64 -21.36 -1.51
N ARG A 522 -7.93 -20.76 -2.45
CA ARG A 522 -6.50 -20.97 -2.56
C ARG A 522 -5.83 -19.89 -1.73
N PRO A 523 -5.34 -20.21 -0.53
CA PRO A 523 -4.41 -19.30 0.11
C PRO A 523 -3.25 -19.11 -0.87
N MET A 524 -2.93 -17.87 -1.22
CA MET A 524 -1.60 -17.57 -1.75
C MET A 524 -0.65 -17.89 -0.59
N ALA A 525 -0.12 -19.10 -0.61
CA ALA A 525 0.95 -19.45 0.31
C ALA A 525 2.10 -18.46 0.06
N PRO A 526 2.74 -17.96 1.10
CA PRO A 526 4.02 -17.32 0.92
C PRO A 526 4.90 -18.30 0.14
N VAL A 527 5.64 -17.80 -0.82
CA VAL A 527 6.72 -18.56 -1.44
C VAL A 527 7.78 -18.70 -0.35
N GLU A 528 7.59 -19.67 0.55
CA GLU A 528 8.63 -20.04 1.50
C GLU A 528 9.64 -20.86 0.70
N ASP A 529 10.86 -20.37 0.63
CA ASP A 529 12.03 -21.17 0.24
C ASP A 529 12.26 -22.19 1.36
N LEU A 530 11.55 -23.32 1.26
CA LEU A 530 11.73 -24.43 2.20
C LEU A 530 12.95 -25.24 1.78
N ALA A 531 14.08 -24.98 2.42
CA ALA A 531 15.23 -25.87 2.33
C ALA A 531 14.96 -27.11 3.21
N LEU A 532 14.48 -28.19 2.60
CA LEU A 532 14.11 -29.41 3.31
C LEU A 532 15.17 -30.50 3.09
N THR A 533 15.42 -31.28 4.13
CA THR A 533 16.07 -32.60 3.95
C THR A 533 15.09 -33.56 3.27
N LEU A 534 15.60 -34.61 2.66
CA LEU A 534 14.76 -35.60 1.99
C LEU A 534 13.74 -36.24 2.97
N GLU A 535 14.08 -36.42 4.23
CA GLU A 535 13.20 -37.00 5.26
C GLU A 535 12.11 -35.98 5.67
N GLU A 536 12.44 -34.72 5.86
CA GLU A 536 11.46 -33.67 6.13
C GLU A 536 10.48 -33.50 4.97
N PHE A 537 10.96 -33.55 3.72
CA PHE A 537 10.10 -33.52 2.53
C PHE A 537 9.12 -34.70 2.51
N LYS A 538 9.57 -35.93 2.82
CA LYS A 538 8.71 -37.10 2.91
C LYS A 538 7.62 -36.95 3.98
N VAL A 539 7.99 -36.44 5.17
CA VAL A 539 7.05 -36.19 6.26
C VAL A 539 5.99 -35.16 5.86
N MET A 540 6.40 -34.02 5.32
CA MET A 540 5.48 -32.97 4.89
C MET A 540 4.57 -33.42 3.73
N LEU A 541 5.06 -34.27 2.84
CA LEU A 541 4.25 -34.85 1.76
C LEU A 541 3.21 -35.83 2.32
N ALA A 542 3.59 -36.66 3.28
CA ALA A 542 2.70 -37.64 3.93
C ALA A 542 1.61 -36.96 4.77
N GLU A 543 1.91 -35.84 5.39
CA GLU A 543 0.98 -35.03 6.20
C GLU A 543 0.11 -34.08 5.36
N GLY A 544 0.35 -33.98 4.04
CA GLY A 544 -0.36 -33.04 3.17
C GLY A 544 -0.06 -31.57 3.47
N SER A 545 1.02 -31.28 4.19
CA SER A 545 1.40 -29.94 4.62
C SER A 545 2.19 -29.14 3.58
N LEU A 546 2.57 -29.76 2.45
CA LEU A 546 3.15 -29.07 1.29
C LEU A 546 2.09 -28.27 0.55
N MET A 547 2.23 -26.97 0.57
CA MET A 547 1.32 -26.08 -0.18
C MET A 547 1.54 -26.22 -1.70
N PRO A 548 0.48 -26.10 -2.54
CA PRO A 548 0.57 -26.28 -3.99
C PRO A 548 1.53 -25.36 -4.74
N THR A 549 1.99 -24.28 -4.09
CA THR A 549 2.87 -23.24 -4.67
C THR A 549 4.21 -23.12 -3.95
N SER A 550 4.53 -24.02 -3.03
CA SER A 550 5.81 -23.96 -2.31
C SER A 550 6.97 -24.22 -3.27
N LYS A 551 7.97 -23.34 -3.22
CA LYS A 551 9.27 -23.58 -3.86
C LYS A 551 10.03 -24.53 -2.94
N VAL A 552 10.32 -25.74 -3.40
CA VAL A 552 10.95 -26.78 -2.61
C VAL A 552 12.38 -26.96 -3.09
N SER A 553 13.33 -26.74 -2.17
CA SER A 553 14.74 -27.08 -2.35
C SER A 553 15.04 -28.34 -1.54
N ILE A 554 15.37 -29.43 -2.21
CA ILE A 554 15.72 -30.71 -1.58
C ILE A 554 17.24 -30.84 -1.57
N LYS A 555 17.83 -30.99 -0.37
CA LYS A 555 19.28 -31.20 -0.20
C LYS A 555 19.57 -32.64 0.28
N PRO A 556 19.49 -33.66 -0.60
CA PRO A 556 19.89 -35.00 -0.21
C PRO A 556 21.41 -35.08 -0.08
N HIS A 557 21.87 -35.71 1.01
CA HIS A 557 23.27 -36.02 1.14
C HIS A 557 23.56 -37.28 0.29
N VAL A 558 24.15 -37.09 -0.88
CA VAL A 558 24.45 -38.20 -1.81
C VAL A 558 25.89 -38.65 -1.61
N ARG A 559 26.08 -39.89 -1.18
CA ARG A 559 27.42 -40.57 -1.20
C ARG A 559 27.53 -41.31 -2.53
N MET A 560 28.40 -40.84 -3.41
CA MET A 560 28.71 -41.54 -4.67
C MET A 560 30.01 -42.31 -4.56
N PHE A 561 30.04 -43.48 -5.18
CA PHE A 561 31.23 -44.29 -5.39
C PHE A 561 31.47 -44.42 -6.89
N PRO A 562 32.51 -43.79 -7.45
CA PRO A 562 32.89 -44.04 -8.84
C PRO A 562 33.22 -45.52 -8.98
N ALA A 563 32.74 -46.13 -10.06
CA ALA A 563 33.02 -47.52 -10.37
C ALA A 563 34.53 -47.72 -10.54
N GLY A 564 35.16 -48.46 -9.60
CA GLY A 564 36.57 -48.81 -9.64
C GLY A 564 37.54 -47.93 -8.87
N SER A 565 37.08 -46.91 -8.11
CA SER A 565 37.94 -46.08 -7.27
C SER A 565 37.77 -46.34 -5.76
N ARG A 566 38.88 -46.23 -4.98
CA ARG A 566 38.87 -46.30 -3.51
C ARG A 566 38.54 -44.94 -2.84
N ASN A 567 38.32 -43.90 -3.62
CA ASN A 567 38.07 -42.57 -3.09
C ASN A 567 36.57 -42.30 -2.93
N ARG A 568 36.15 -41.92 -1.75
CA ARG A 568 34.78 -41.48 -1.46
C ARG A 568 34.64 -40.02 -1.90
N VAL A 569 33.65 -39.71 -2.72
CA VAL A 569 33.24 -38.37 -3.02
C VAL A 569 31.94 -38.09 -2.31
N SER A 570 31.89 -37.06 -1.48
CA SER A 570 30.67 -36.58 -0.84
C SER A 570 30.29 -35.23 -1.43
N GLY A 571 29.04 -35.03 -1.77
CA GLY A 571 28.53 -33.78 -2.29
C GLY A 571 27.07 -33.54 -1.87
N HIS A 572 26.62 -32.32 -1.90
CA HIS A 572 25.23 -31.94 -1.73
C HIS A 572 24.61 -31.74 -3.11
N LEU A 573 23.44 -32.31 -3.32
CA LEU A 573 22.60 -32.08 -4.47
C LEU A 573 21.44 -31.19 -4.04
N GLU A 574 21.30 -30.03 -4.64
CA GLU A 574 20.18 -29.13 -4.42
C GLU A 574 19.26 -29.20 -5.64
N VAL A 575 17.99 -29.55 -5.39
CA VAL A 575 16.96 -29.63 -6.44
C VAL A 575 15.92 -28.58 -6.14
N GLU A 576 15.75 -27.64 -7.07
CA GLU A 576 14.72 -26.61 -6.98
C GLU A 576 13.49 -27.00 -7.79
N GLY A 577 12.31 -26.82 -7.21
CA GLY A 577 11.06 -27.10 -7.90
C GLY A 577 9.88 -26.36 -7.29
N ILE A 578 8.82 -26.22 -8.06
CA ILE A 578 7.54 -25.68 -7.62
C ILE A 578 6.51 -26.81 -7.64
N ALA A 579 5.89 -27.10 -6.50
CA ALA A 579 4.80 -28.05 -6.40
C ALA A 579 3.48 -27.38 -6.85
N HIS A 580 2.80 -27.93 -7.84
CA HIS A 580 1.50 -27.46 -8.30
C HIS A 580 0.58 -28.64 -8.60
N GLN A 581 -0.54 -28.73 -7.88
CA GLN A 581 -1.58 -29.76 -8.07
C GLN A 581 -1.04 -31.22 -8.12
N GLY A 582 -0.13 -31.56 -7.20
CA GLY A 582 0.48 -32.90 -7.16
C GLY A 582 1.56 -33.16 -8.22
N VAL A 583 1.94 -32.13 -8.99
CA VAL A 583 3.04 -32.16 -9.95
C VAL A 583 4.17 -31.27 -9.44
N ILE A 584 5.38 -31.80 -9.39
CA ILE A 584 6.58 -31.03 -9.05
C ILE A 584 7.23 -30.59 -10.37
N HIS A 585 7.29 -29.30 -10.61
CA HIS A 585 8.02 -28.70 -11.72
C HIS A 585 9.45 -28.40 -11.26
N LEU A 586 10.41 -29.15 -11.73
CA LEU A 586 11.83 -28.92 -11.41
C LEU A 586 12.37 -27.83 -12.30
N SER A 587 12.86 -26.74 -11.71
CA SER A 587 13.43 -25.58 -12.42
C SER A 587 14.94 -25.64 -12.59
N GLY A 588 15.63 -26.47 -11.85
CA GLY A 588 17.07 -26.66 -11.95
C GLY A 588 17.63 -27.55 -10.84
N TYR A 589 18.91 -27.90 -10.99
CA TYR A 589 19.66 -28.49 -9.89
C TYR A 589 21.08 -27.91 -9.87
N THR A 590 21.61 -27.71 -8.68
CA THR A 590 23.01 -27.31 -8.48
C THR A 590 23.72 -28.41 -7.71
N ALA A 591 24.79 -28.96 -8.28
CA ALA A 591 25.64 -29.95 -7.62
C ALA A 591 26.95 -29.28 -7.19
N THR A 592 27.20 -29.20 -5.90
CA THR A 592 28.51 -28.80 -5.35
C THR A 592 29.33 -30.06 -5.07
N MET A 593 30.40 -30.23 -5.83
CA MET A 593 31.30 -31.38 -5.68
C MET A 593 32.72 -30.92 -5.41
N GLU A 594 33.35 -31.50 -4.41
CA GLU A 594 34.67 -31.05 -3.95
C GLU A 594 35.86 -31.49 -4.80
N THR A 595 35.71 -32.26 -5.86
CA THR A 595 36.77 -32.53 -6.90
C THR A 595 36.31 -33.56 -7.93
N ILE A 596 36.11 -33.20 -9.22
CA ILE A 596 36.02 -34.17 -10.32
C ILE A 596 36.51 -33.57 -11.66
N PRO A 597 37.33 -34.33 -12.45
CA PRO A 597 37.84 -33.87 -13.76
C PRO A 597 36.92 -34.08 -14.96
N ASP A 598 35.74 -34.73 -14.88
CA ASP A 598 34.93 -35.04 -16.07
C ASP A 598 33.42 -34.91 -15.82
N MET A 599 32.96 -33.66 -15.78
CA MET A 599 31.62 -33.32 -15.31
C MET A 599 30.46 -33.67 -16.26
N LYS A 600 30.64 -33.77 -17.57
CA LYS A 600 29.52 -33.93 -18.53
C LYS A 600 28.85 -35.31 -18.53
N LEU A 601 29.59 -36.36 -18.26
CA LEU A 601 29.04 -37.73 -18.23
C LEU A 601 28.35 -38.05 -16.92
N GLU A 602 28.80 -37.46 -15.83
CA GLU A 602 28.27 -37.64 -14.49
C GLU A 602 26.98 -36.88 -14.25
N ALA A 603 26.79 -35.68 -14.86
CA ALA A 603 25.56 -34.89 -14.76
C ALA A 603 24.32 -35.64 -15.30
N LYS A 604 24.48 -36.40 -16.41
CA LYS A 604 23.40 -37.16 -17.00
C LYS A 604 23.01 -38.40 -16.14
N LYS A 605 23.97 -39.02 -15.50
CA LYS A 605 23.73 -40.11 -14.53
C LYS A 605 23.14 -39.59 -13.22
N LEU A 606 23.55 -38.39 -12.80
CA LEU A 606 23.03 -37.73 -11.62
C LEU A 606 21.55 -37.34 -11.82
N GLY A 607 21.20 -36.80 -12.98
CA GLY A 607 19.82 -36.48 -13.35
C GLY A 607 18.89 -37.69 -13.29
N ALA A 608 19.30 -38.82 -13.86
CA ALA A 608 18.55 -40.07 -13.80
C ALA A 608 18.41 -40.64 -12.38
N MET A 609 19.42 -40.44 -11.53
CA MET A 609 19.42 -40.89 -10.14
C MET A 609 18.53 -40.00 -9.26
N VAL A 610 18.53 -38.68 -9.48
CA VAL A 610 17.63 -37.74 -8.81
C VAL A 610 16.17 -38.03 -9.18
N GLU A 611 15.92 -38.26 -10.46
CA GLU A 611 14.59 -38.66 -10.95
C GLU A 611 14.11 -39.94 -10.28
N SER A 612 14.97 -40.96 -10.16
CA SER A 612 14.67 -42.21 -9.48
C SER A 612 14.39 -42.01 -7.99
N VAL A 613 15.20 -41.22 -7.28
CA VAL A 613 15.06 -41.01 -5.82
C VAL A 613 13.81 -40.16 -5.51
N VAL A 614 13.54 -39.14 -6.28
CA VAL A 614 12.36 -38.27 -6.10
C VAL A 614 11.09 -39.05 -6.41
N VAL A 615 11.06 -39.81 -7.53
CA VAL A 615 9.90 -40.64 -7.91
C VAL A 615 9.66 -41.75 -6.87
N GLU A 616 10.71 -42.37 -6.34
CA GLU A 616 10.58 -43.42 -5.34
C GLU A 616 10.08 -42.87 -3.99
N ALA A 617 10.59 -41.71 -3.55
CA ALA A 617 10.14 -41.04 -2.35
C ALA A 617 8.65 -40.64 -2.43
N ILE A 618 8.21 -40.11 -3.57
CA ILE A 618 6.83 -39.70 -3.76
C ILE A 618 5.89 -40.93 -3.86
N LYS A 619 6.31 -42.00 -4.52
CA LYS A 619 5.53 -43.26 -4.61
C LYS A 619 5.34 -43.94 -3.24
N VAL A 620 6.35 -43.84 -2.35
CA VAL A 620 6.26 -44.39 -0.98
C VAL A 620 5.29 -43.56 -0.12
N ALA A 621 5.27 -42.21 -0.32
CA ALA A 621 4.41 -41.32 0.45
C ALA A 621 2.95 -41.33 -0.03
N ASN A 622 2.71 -41.56 -1.31
CA ASN A 622 1.36 -41.49 -1.89
C ASN A 622 1.20 -42.45 -3.09
N PRO A 623 0.87 -43.74 -2.85
CA PRO A 623 0.87 -44.81 -3.88
C PRO A 623 -0.15 -44.59 -5.02
N HIS A 624 -1.11 -43.68 -4.86
CA HIS A 624 -2.16 -43.40 -5.84
C HIS A 624 -1.95 -42.14 -6.68
N THR A 625 -0.85 -41.40 -6.47
CA THR A 625 -0.57 -40.16 -7.20
C THR A 625 0.20 -40.46 -8.49
N GLN A 626 -0.34 -40.03 -9.64
CA GLN A 626 0.42 -40.03 -10.89
C GLN A 626 1.41 -38.83 -10.85
N ILE A 627 2.70 -39.18 -10.87
CA ILE A 627 3.77 -38.19 -10.82
C ILE A 627 4.28 -37.98 -12.23
N LYS A 628 4.27 -36.72 -12.67
CA LYS A 628 4.92 -36.29 -13.89
C LYS A 628 6.01 -35.30 -13.54
N LEU A 629 7.27 -35.71 -13.70
CA LEU A 629 8.39 -34.79 -13.60
C LEU A 629 8.54 -34.07 -14.95
N ILE A 630 8.50 -32.74 -14.91
CA ILE A 630 8.71 -31.91 -16.08
C ILE A 630 9.95 -31.08 -15.84
N TRP A 631 10.99 -31.30 -16.64
CA TRP A 631 12.18 -30.48 -16.63
C TRP A 631 11.91 -29.20 -17.45
N ALA A 632 12.07 -28.05 -16.83
CA ALA A 632 12.01 -26.76 -17.53
C ALA A 632 13.39 -26.41 -18.09
N GLY A 633 13.58 -26.66 -19.37
CA GLY A 633 14.75 -26.22 -20.12
C GLY A 633 15.66 -27.36 -20.60
N GLU A 634 15.70 -27.55 -21.91
CA GLU A 634 16.81 -28.18 -22.59
C GLU A 634 18.04 -27.29 -22.41
N THR A 635 19.06 -27.84 -21.82
CA THR A 635 20.46 -27.68 -22.22
C THR A 635 21.37 -28.16 -21.13
N LEU A 636 21.84 -29.34 -21.26
CA LEU A 636 23.23 -29.65 -20.94
C LEU A 636 23.96 -29.97 -22.22
#